data_db2b37e0fccfd7da488ae47e5ccf0751
#
_entry.id   db2b37e0fccfd7da488ae47e5ccf0751
#
_cell.length_a   1.000
_cell.length_b   1.000
_cell.length_c   1.000
_cell.angle_alpha   90.00
_cell.angle_beta   90.00
_cell.angle_gamma   90.00
#
_symmetry.space_group_name_H-M   'P 1'
#
loop_
_entity.id
_entity.type
_entity.pdbx_description
1 polymer ?
#
loop_
_entity_poly.entity_id
_entity_poly.type
_entity_poly.pdbx_seq_one_letter_code
_entity_poly.pdbx_strand_id
1 'polypeptide(L)'
;VRDSLVDVFARAKGRGLVVTCFASNVGRLESIAYAAAKNGREVCLMGRSLWRVEGAGRAAGYFRGINVFLTDEEASAYHPSEVVYVCTGCQGEPRSAMNNLSYGVGTVRLNKDDVVVFSSRVIPGNEQAIANLQNRLLARGAQLVTTKDALIHVSGHSGKKDMKKLYSFIQPEIAVPVHGETAHLFEHADLAKECGVKQVCLIKDGDVLRLAPEPAEVVGEVKTGVMAIDGKKIIPVNSGVLRQRRRMIEDGSVVATVVLDKNGTVLGQAQFSAVGLMEQDSPEFAQMDEAIKAAMEKMPPEARLDDKTVVDTVKSCVRKVVMESCGRRPMVDVHLVRV
;
A
#
# COMPACT_ATOMS: atom_id res chain seq x y z
N VAL A 1 -0.93 2.02 -28.61
CA VAL A 1 -0.07 1.27 -27.67
C VAL A 1 0.59 0.09 -28.35
N ARG A 2 -0.16 -0.78 -29.03
CA ARG A 2 0.39 -1.98 -29.72
C ARG A 2 1.50 -1.61 -30.69
N ASP A 3 1.26 -0.68 -31.61
CA ASP A 3 2.24 -0.26 -32.62
C ASP A 3 3.44 0.45 -31.98
N SER A 4 3.18 1.31 -30.99
CA SER A 4 4.24 1.97 -30.22
C SER A 4 5.15 0.98 -29.48
N LEU A 5 4.60 -0.13 -28.98
CA LEU A 5 5.41 -1.20 -28.37
C LEU A 5 6.28 -1.90 -29.43
N VAL A 6 5.80 -2.08 -30.68
CA VAL A 6 6.63 -2.61 -31.77
C VAL A 6 7.84 -1.72 -31.98
N ASP A 7 7.67 -0.40 -32.06
CA ASP A 7 8.75 0.56 -32.24
C ASP A 7 9.74 0.59 -31.08
N VAL A 8 9.21 0.52 -29.82
CA VAL A 8 10.04 0.46 -28.61
C VAL A 8 10.91 -0.79 -28.62
N PHE A 9 10.33 -1.95 -29.00
CA PHE A 9 11.06 -3.21 -29.03
C PHE A 9 12.11 -3.23 -30.15
N ALA A 10 11.82 -2.62 -31.29
CA ALA A 10 12.79 -2.46 -32.38
C ALA A 10 14.02 -1.66 -31.93
N ARG A 11 13.84 -0.59 -31.15
CA ARG A 11 14.94 0.20 -30.56
C ARG A 11 15.79 -0.58 -29.55
N ALA A 12 15.24 -1.65 -28.96
CA ALA A 12 15.94 -2.54 -28.04
C ALA A 12 16.65 -3.72 -28.75
N LYS A 13 16.84 -3.67 -30.09
CA LYS A 13 17.49 -4.74 -30.84
C LYS A 13 18.87 -5.08 -30.26
N GLY A 14 19.13 -6.37 -30.10
CA GLY A 14 20.39 -6.89 -29.54
C GLY A 14 20.54 -6.76 -28.04
N ARG A 15 19.56 -6.20 -27.32
CA ARG A 15 19.58 -6.00 -25.85
C ARG A 15 18.48 -6.82 -25.18
N GLY A 16 18.65 -7.12 -23.90
CA GLY A 16 17.57 -7.68 -23.07
C GLY A 16 16.41 -6.69 -22.95
N LEU A 17 15.20 -7.21 -22.88
CA LEU A 17 13.98 -6.41 -22.83
C LEU A 17 13.04 -6.92 -21.76
N VAL A 18 12.72 -6.06 -20.81
CA VAL A 18 11.79 -6.35 -19.72
C VAL A 18 10.62 -5.39 -19.81
N VAL A 19 9.40 -5.89 -19.68
CA VAL A 19 8.17 -5.07 -19.65
C VAL A 19 7.45 -5.32 -18.36
N THR A 20 7.12 -4.27 -17.61
CA THR A 20 6.25 -4.38 -16.44
C THR A 20 4.89 -3.76 -16.71
N CYS A 21 3.84 -4.48 -16.34
CA CYS A 21 2.45 -4.04 -16.53
C CYS A 21 1.52 -4.64 -15.47
N PHE A 22 0.27 -4.19 -15.45
CA PHE A 22 -0.77 -4.82 -14.64
C PHE A 22 -1.07 -6.23 -15.18
N ALA A 23 -0.96 -7.24 -14.33
CA ALA A 23 -1.18 -8.64 -14.72
C ALA A 23 -2.61 -8.90 -15.25
N SER A 24 -3.61 -8.16 -14.76
CA SER A 24 -5.01 -8.28 -15.17
C SER A 24 -5.32 -7.73 -16.57
N ASN A 25 -4.36 -7.06 -17.21
CA ASN A 25 -4.59 -6.46 -18.52
C ASN A 25 -4.24 -7.44 -19.67
N VAL A 26 -5.19 -8.34 -20.00
CA VAL A 26 -5.05 -9.32 -21.08
C VAL A 26 -4.69 -8.65 -22.41
N GLY A 27 -5.36 -7.56 -22.80
CA GLY A 27 -5.09 -6.85 -24.05
C GLY A 27 -3.69 -6.24 -24.11
N ARG A 28 -3.08 -5.97 -22.93
CA ARG A 28 -1.68 -5.54 -22.87
C ARG A 28 -0.74 -6.71 -23.09
N LEU A 29 -1.02 -7.88 -22.53
CA LEU A 29 -0.25 -9.10 -22.78
C LEU A 29 -0.30 -9.48 -24.26
N GLU A 30 -1.48 -9.41 -24.91
CA GLU A 30 -1.61 -9.61 -26.36
C GLU A 30 -0.80 -8.58 -27.16
N SER A 31 -0.82 -7.32 -26.75
CA SER A 31 -0.05 -6.26 -27.42
C SER A 31 1.46 -6.46 -27.28
N ILE A 32 1.93 -6.93 -26.12
CA ILE A 32 3.33 -7.27 -25.88
C ILE A 32 3.73 -8.48 -26.73
N ALA A 33 2.92 -9.54 -26.76
CA ALA A 33 3.19 -10.73 -27.56
C ALA A 33 3.23 -10.41 -29.07
N TYR A 34 2.31 -9.58 -29.54
CA TYR A 34 2.33 -9.10 -30.93
C TYR A 34 3.62 -8.32 -31.24
N ALA A 35 4.01 -7.38 -30.36
CA ALA A 35 5.21 -6.59 -30.55
C ALA A 35 6.49 -7.46 -30.49
N ALA A 36 6.52 -8.45 -29.62
CA ALA A 36 7.61 -9.42 -29.52
C ALA A 36 7.75 -10.23 -30.81
N ALA A 37 6.67 -10.82 -31.30
CA ALA A 37 6.64 -11.60 -32.54
C ALA A 37 7.10 -10.75 -33.77
N LYS A 38 6.68 -9.48 -33.84
CA LYS A 38 7.12 -8.54 -34.90
C LYS A 38 8.63 -8.24 -34.85
N ASN A 39 9.25 -8.42 -33.70
CA ASN A 39 10.68 -8.21 -33.47
C ASN A 39 11.48 -9.52 -33.37
N GLY A 40 10.88 -10.68 -33.70
CA GLY A 40 11.53 -11.99 -33.64
C GLY A 40 11.89 -12.43 -32.23
N ARG A 41 11.08 -12.07 -31.23
CA ARG A 41 11.31 -12.40 -29.82
C ARG A 41 10.20 -13.30 -29.29
N GLU A 42 10.57 -14.23 -28.40
CA GLU A 42 9.63 -14.97 -27.57
C GLU A 42 9.23 -14.17 -26.32
N VAL A 43 8.19 -14.59 -25.62
CA VAL A 43 7.70 -13.91 -24.41
C VAL A 43 7.76 -14.84 -23.22
N CYS A 44 8.42 -14.40 -22.15
CA CYS A 44 8.48 -15.08 -20.86
C CYS A 44 7.64 -14.34 -19.82
N LEU A 45 6.80 -15.07 -19.07
CA LEU A 45 5.99 -14.50 -18.01
C LEU A 45 6.63 -14.73 -16.63
N MET A 46 6.93 -13.64 -15.93
CA MET A 46 7.53 -13.67 -14.59
C MET A 46 6.53 -13.17 -13.52
N GLY A 47 5.96 -14.10 -12.78
CA GLY A 47 5.04 -13.83 -11.69
C GLY A 47 3.75 -14.64 -11.77
N ARG A 48 3.33 -15.18 -10.62
CA ARG A 48 2.18 -16.09 -10.50
C ARG A 48 0.85 -15.52 -11.00
N SER A 49 0.65 -14.22 -10.82
CA SER A 49 -0.58 -13.55 -11.28
C SER A 49 -0.67 -13.45 -12.79
N LEU A 50 0.45 -13.30 -13.51
CA LEU A 50 0.49 -13.31 -14.97
C LEU A 50 0.06 -14.68 -15.52
N TRP A 51 0.61 -15.76 -14.98
CA TRP A 51 0.23 -17.13 -15.36
C TRP A 51 -1.24 -17.44 -15.08
N ARG A 52 -1.77 -16.96 -13.96
CA ARG A 52 -3.20 -17.11 -13.64
C ARG A 52 -4.08 -16.39 -14.65
N VAL A 53 -3.70 -15.18 -15.03
CA VAL A 53 -4.46 -14.37 -16.01
C VAL A 53 -4.31 -14.95 -17.41
N GLU A 54 -3.15 -15.45 -17.75
CA GLU A 54 -2.90 -16.14 -19.03
C GLU A 54 -3.81 -17.37 -19.16
N GLY A 55 -3.82 -18.26 -18.18
CA GLY A 55 -4.67 -19.45 -18.19
C GLY A 55 -6.16 -19.12 -18.29
N ALA A 56 -6.63 -18.13 -17.51
CA ALA A 56 -8.02 -17.66 -17.58
C ALA A 56 -8.32 -17.02 -18.94
N GLY A 57 -7.40 -16.23 -19.49
CA GLY A 57 -7.52 -15.61 -20.79
C GLY A 57 -7.65 -16.64 -21.91
N ARG A 58 -6.80 -17.67 -21.94
CA ARG A 58 -6.92 -18.75 -22.93
C ARG A 58 -8.23 -19.51 -22.80
N ALA A 59 -8.66 -19.84 -21.57
CA ALA A 59 -9.96 -20.48 -21.33
C ALA A 59 -11.13 -19.63 -21.85
N ALA A 60 -11.01 -18.30 -21.78
CA ALA A 60 -12.01 -17.36 -22.30
C ALA A 60 -11.84 -17.05 -23.82
N GLY A 61 -10.89 -17.69 -24.50
CA GLY A 61 -10.69 -17.54 -25.96
C GLY A 61 -9.82 -16.37 -26.37
N TYR A 62 -9.09 -15.75 -25.44
CA TYR A 62 -8.02 -14.78 -25.75
C TYR A 62 -6.73 -15.48 -26.15
N PHE A 63 -5.73 -14.71 -26.58
CA PHE A 63 -4.42 -15.20 -27.02
C PHE A 63 -4.45 -16.15 -28.23
N ARG A 64 -5.51 -16.06 -29.07
CA ARG A 64 -5.61 -16.87 -30.30
C ARG A 64 -4.49 -16.52 -31.26
N GLY A 65 -3.78 -17.55 -31.76
CA GLY A 65 -2.63 -17.36 -32.66
C GLY A 65 -1.37 -16.80 -31.99
N ILE A 66 -1.34 -16.70 -30.67
CA ILE A 66 -0.16 -16.36 -29.88
C ILE A 66 0.44 -17.66 -29.34
N ASN A 67 1.75 -17.84 -29.51
CA ASN A 67 2.52 -18.96 -28.97
C ASN A 67 2.31 -19.10 -27.45
N VAL A 68 2.60 -20.27 -26.93
CA VAL A 68 2.67 -20.47 -25.48
C VAL A 68 3.78 -19.59 -24.93
N PHE A 69 3.51 -18.89 -23.84
CA PHE A 69 4.52 -18.09 -23.16
C PHE A 69 5.52 -18.99 -22.45
N LEU A 70 6.77 -18.54 -22.41
CA LEU A 70 7.85 -19.27 -21.72
C LEU A 70 7.81 -19.05 -20.22
N THR A 71 8.15 -20.07 -19.46
CA THR A 71 8.58 -19.93 -18.07
C THR A 71 9.98 -19.30 -18.01
N ASP A 72 10.41 -18.85 -16.83
CA ASP A 72 11.77 -18.34 -16.64
C ASP A 72 12.85 -19.43 -16.80
N GLU A 73 12.52 -20.69 -16.54
CA GLU A 73 13.38 -21.83 -16.79
C GLU A 73 13.57 -22.09 -18.30
N GLU A 74 12.47 -22.15 -19.07
CA GLU A 74 12.51 -22.30 -20.52
C GLU A 74 13.22 -21.13 -21.20
N ALA A 75 12.99 -19.91 -20.73
CA ALA A 75 13.60 -18.69 -21.25
C ALA A 75 15.14 -18.67 -21.06
N SER A 76 15.66 -19.42 -20.09
CA SER A 76 17.11 -19.55 -19.84
C SER A 76 17.88 -20.20 -20.99
N ALA A 77 17.19 -20.94 -21.87
CA ALA A 77 17.78 -21.54 -23.07
C ALA A 77 17.98 -20.57 -24.23
N TYR A 78 17.41 -19.38 -24.14
CA TYR A 78 17.47 -18.33 -25.17
C TYR A 78 18.51 -17.27 -24.84
N HIS A 79 19.05 -16.62 -25.85
CA HIS A 79 19.84 -15.42 -25.62
C HIS A 79 18.93 -14.28 -25.10
N PRO A 80 19.34 -13.42 -24.13
CA PRO A 80 18.50 -12.37 -23.57
C PRO A 80 17.85 -11.42 -24.59
N SER A 81 18.51 -11.21 -25.76
CA SER A 81 17.96 -10.39 -26.83
C SER A 81 16.86 -11.08 -27.66
N GLU A 82 16.61 -12.37 -27.45
CA GLU A 82 15.57 -13.15 -28.12
C GLU A 82 14.28 -13.25 -27.30
N VAL A 83 14.29 -12.75 -26.06
CA VAL A 83 13.16 -12.85 -25.13
C VAL A 83 12.70 -11.46 -24.69
N VAL A 84 11.39 -11.32 -24.52
CA VAL A 84 10.73 -10.24 -23.77
C VAL A 84 10.27 -10.79 -22.43
N TYR A 85 10.84 -10.34 -21.35
CA TYR A 85 10.45 -10.73 -20.00
C TYR A 85 9.30 -9.84 -19.50
N VAL A 86 8.13 -10.39 -19.27
CA VAL A 86 6.98 -9.66 -18.74
C VAL A 86 6.89 -9.90 -17.24
N CYS A 87 7.00 -8.83 -16.46
CA CYS A 87 7.09 -8.89 -15.00
C CYS A 87 5.90 -8.22 -14.31
N THR A 88 5.47 -8.81 -13.19
CA THR A 88 4.65 -8.10 -12.20
C THR A 88 5.49 -7.08 -11.43
N GLY A 89 4.86 -6.06 -10.85
CA GLY A 89 5.56 -5.10 -9.98
C GLY A 89 5.67 -3.69 -10.55
N CYS A 90 4.75 -3.31 -11.45
CA CYS A 90 4.74 -2.00 -12.09
C CYS A 90 4.43 -0.84 -11.13
N GLN A 91 3.97 -1.11 -9.92
CA GLN A 91 3.68 -0.12 -8.88
C GLN A 91 4.70 -0.13 -7.73
N GLY A 92 5.83 -0.82 -7.92
CA GLY A 92 6.86 -0.93 -6.89
C GLY A 92 6.51 -1.92 -5.77
N GLU A 93 5.57 -2.85 -6.03
CA GLU A 93 5.08 -3.79 -5.02
C GLU A 93 6.23 -4.67 -4.48
N PRO A 94 6.37 -4.76 -3.16
CA PRO A 94 7.30 -5.69 -2.53
C PRO A 94 7.02 -7.14 -2.96
N ARG A 95 8.04 -7.97 -3.09
CA ARG A 95 7.95 -9.38 -3.49
C ARG A 95 7.43 -9.63 -4.92
N SER A 96 7.36 -8.59 -5.75
CA SER A 96 7.05 -8.73 -7.18
C SER A 96 8.26 -9.21 -7.98
N ALA A 97 8.03 -9.75 -9.18
CA ALA A 97 9.10 -10.18 -10.06
C ALA A 97 10.04 -9.03 -10.42
N MET A 98 9.50 -7.84 -10.74
CA MET A 98 10.30 -6.65 -11.04
C MET A 98 11.12 -6.17 -9.83
N ASN A 99 10.56 -6.23 -8.63
CA ASN A 99 11.29 -5.88 -7.42
C ASN A 99 12.48 -6.83 -7.20
N ASN A 100 12.26 -8.15 -7.33
CA ASN A 100 13.35 -9.14 -7.24
C ASN A 100 14.41 -8.90 -8.30
N LEU A 101 14.02 -8.67 -9.55
CA LEU A 101 14.92 -8.35 -10.66
C LEU A 101 15.77 -7.11 -10.35
N SER A 102 15.18 -6.07 -9.77
CA SER A 102 15.90 -4.84 -9.37
C SER A 102 16.96 -5.07 -8.31
N TYR A 103 16.83 -6.10 -7.48
CA TYR A 103 17.85 -6.54 -6.53
C TYR A 103 18.83 -7.58 -7.11
N GLY A 104 18.59 -8.07 -8.35
CA GLY A 104 19.35 -9.14 -8.98
C GLY A 104 19.11 -10.50 -8.33
N VAL A 105 17.90 -10.71 -7.84
CA VAL A 105 17.45 -11.98 -7.27
C VAL A 105 16.61 -12.71 -8.30
N GLY A 106 16.85 -14.00 -8.48
CA GLY A 106 16.12 -14.87 -9.41
C GLY A 106 16.99 -15.41 -10.55
N THR A 107 16.36 -16.14 -11.49
CA THR A 107 16.97 -16.77 -12.65
C THR A 107 17.35 -15.75 -13.73
N VAL A 108 16.52 -14.75 -13.94
CA VAL A 108 16.73 -13.68 -14.91
C VAL A 108 17.53 -12.55 -14.27
N ARG A 109 18.53 -12.04 -14.98
CA ARG A 109 19.38 -10.93 -14.56
C ARG A 109 19.39 -9.83 -15.61
N LEU A 110 19.42 -8.59 -15.17
CA LEU A 110 19.62 -7.44 -16.04
C LEU A 110 21.10 -7.26 -16.32
N ASN A 111 21.42 -7.09 -17.58
CA ASN A 111 22.72 -6.63 -18.05
C ASN A 111 22.73 -5.10 -18.19
N LYS A 112 23.91 -4.53 -18.29
CA LYS A 112 24.07 -3.12 -18.63
C LYS A 112 23.41 -2.86 -19.99
N ASP A 113 22.71 -1.73 -20.10
CA ASP A 113 22.00 -1.27 -21.29
C ASP A 113 20.74 -2.08 -21.66
N ASP A 114 20.33 -3.09 -20.90
CA ASP A 114 19.02 -3.72 -21.04
C ASP A 114 17.90 -2.70 -20.88
N VAL A 115 16.81 -2.90 -21.61
CA VAL A 115 15.68 -1.97 -21.63
C VAL A 115 14.55 -2.45 -20.73
N VAL A 116 14.11 -1.59 -19.83
CA VAL A 116 12.96 -1.85 -18.94
C VAL A 116 11.83 -0.89 -19.25
N VAL A 117 10.70 -1.43 -19.71
CA VAL A 117 9.52 -0.69 -20.13
C VAL A 117 8.45 -0.71 -19.02
N PHE A 118 8.11 0.45 -18.50
CA PHE A 118 7.01 0.62 -17.52
C PHE A 118 5.70 0.87 -18.26
N SER A 119 5.03 -0.20 -18.69
CA SER A 119 3.77 -0.16 -19.43
C SER A 119 2.57 -0.01 -18.49
N SER A 120 2.65 0.97 -17.59
CA SER A 120 1.64 1.31 -16.60
C SER A 120 1.69 2.80 -16.27
N ARG A 121 0.60 3.32 -15.71
CA ARG A 121 0.57 4.64 -15.08
C ARG A 121 0.89 4.50 -13.60
N VAL A 122 1.51 5.50 -13.03
CA VAL A 122 1.70 5.62 -11.57
C VAL A 122 0.33 5.80 -10.92
N ILE A 123 -0.01 4.95 -9.97
CA ILE A 123 -1.18 5.12 -9.11
C ILE A 123 -0.80 6.08 -7.98
N PRO A 124 -1.62 7.12 -7.68
CA PRO A 124 -1.37 8.02 -6.56
C PRO A 124 -1.09 7.27 -5.25
N GLY A 125 -0.02 7.65 -4.55
CA GLY A 125 0.46 6.99 -3.35
C GLY A 125 1.59 5.97 -3.57
N ASN A 126 1.85 5.54 -4.81
CA ASN A 126 2.93 4.61 -5.15
C ASN A 126 4.18 5.30 -5.72
N GLU A 127 4.19 6.62 -5.79
CA GLU A 127 5.25 7.40 -6.45
C GLU A 127 6.62 7.07 -5.89
N GLN A 128 6.75 7.05 -4.57
CA GLN A 128 8.03 6.78 -3.91
C GLN A 128 8.50 5.33 -4.13
N ALA A 129 7.59 4.37 -4.09
CA ALA A 129 7.91 2.96 -4.32
C ALA A 129 8.40 2.73 -5.75
N ILE A 130 7.72 3.34 -6.73
CA ILE A 130 8.10 3.28 -8.14
C ILE A 130 9.44 3.99 -8.36
N ALA A 131 9.64 5.19 -7.81
CA ALA A 131 10.89 5.92 -7.94
C ALA A 131 12.07 5.12 -7.36
N ASN A 132 11.91 4.52 -6.20
CA ASN A 132 12.92 3.65 -5.60
C ASN A 132 13.24 2.43 -6.47
N LEU A 133 12.21 1.81 -7.07
CA LEU A 133 12.39 0.70 -8.01
C LEU A 133 13.17 1.14 -9.25
N GLN A 134 12.77 2.26 -9.87
CA GLN A 134 13.43 2.82 -11.04
C GLN A 134 14.89 3.18 -10.76
N ASN A 135 15.19 3.81 -9.62
CA ASN A 135 16.55 4.13 -9.21
C ASN A 135 17.44 2.88 -9.07
N ARG A 136 16.92 1.78 -8.52
CA ARG A 136 17.67 0.52 -8.45
C ARG A 136 17.97 -0.06 -9.83
N LEU A 137 17.01 0.01 -10.76
CA LEU A 137 17.19 -0.48 -12.14
C LEU A 137 18.24 0.37 -12.88
N LEU A 138 18.17 1.70 -12.76
CA LEU A 138 19.17 2.63 -13.33
C LEU A 138 20.56 2.38 -12.75
N ALA A 139 20.67 2.16 -11.44
CA ALA A 139 21.95 1.85 -10.78
C ALA A 139 22.59 0.54 -11.29
N ARG A 140 21.79 -0.37 -11.87
CA ARG A 140 22.26 -1.57 -12.57
C ARG A 140 22.62 -1.33 -14.04
N GLY A 141 22.48 -0.10 -14.52
CA GLY A 141 22.76 0.29 -15.90
C GLY A 141 21.61 0.03 -16.89
N ALA A 142 20.41 -0.29 -16.41
CA ALA A 142 19.26 -0.45 -17.31
C ALA A 142 18.80 0.89 -17.89
N GLN A 143 18.24 0.86 -19.08
CA GLN A 143 17.58 1.99 -19.72
C GLN A 143 16.07 1.90 -19.47
N LEU A 144 15.46 2.95 -18.95
CA LEU A 144 14.03 2.97 -18.66
C LEU A 144 13.26 3.61 -19.81
N VAL A 145 12.11 3.00 -20.15
CA VAL A 145 11.10 3.57 -21.05
C VAL A 145 9.80 3.69 -20.27
N THR A 146 9.28 4.91 -20.17
CA THR A 146 8.07 5.25 -19.44
C THR A 146 7.02 5.87 -20.36
N THR A 147 5.85 6.21 -19.83
CA THR A 147 4.80 6.93 -20.58
C THR A 147 5.20 8.33 -21.03
N LYS A 148 6.34 8.86 -20.55
CA LYS A 148 6.92 10.13 -21.02
C LYS A 148 7.70 9.95 -22.34
N ASP A 149 8.20 8.75 -22.59
CA ASP A 149 9.10 8.44 -23.71
C ASP A 149 8.34 7.85 -24.91
N ALA A 150 7.25 7.14 -24.66
CA ALA A 150 6.45 6.49 -25.71
C ALA A 150 5.00 6.22 -25.27
N LEU A 151 4.09 6.05 -26.22
CA LEU A 151 2.70 5.67 -25.95
C LEU A 151 2.59 4.18 -25.63
N ILE A 152 3.10 3.79 -24.47
CA ILE A 152 3.15 2.41 -24.00
C ILE A 152 2.02 2.06 -23.00
N HIS A 153 1.24 3.05 -22.60
CA HIS A 153 0.07 2.87 -21.72
C HIS A 153 -0.98 3.94 -22.01
N VAL A 154 -2.23 3.57 -21.83
CA VAL A 154 -3.38 4.49 -21.79
C VAL A 154 -4.14 4.26 -20.48
N SER A 155 -4.73 5.33 -19.94
CA SER A 155 -5.55 5.23 -18.72
C SER A 155 -6.73 4.29 -18.93
N GLY A 156 -7.05 3.49 -17.91
CA GLY A 156 -8.29 2.72 -17.86
C GLY A 156 -9.52 3.58 -17.50
N HIS A 157 -9.29 4.80 -16.98
CA HIS A 157 -10.36 5.75 -16.71
C HIS A 157 -10.68 6.58 -17.94
N SER A 158 -11.97 6.68 -18.28
CA SER A 158 -12.46 7.45 -19.42
C SER A 158 -12.27 8.96 -19.19
N GLY A 159 -11.91 9.68 -20.26
CA GLY A 159 -11.89 11.12 -20.24
C GLY A 159 -13.27 11.72 -20.50
N LYS A 160 -13.44 13.05 -20.26
CA LYS A 160 -14.72 13.77 -20.48
C LYS A 160 -15.30 13.53 -21.90
N LYS A 161 -14.45 13.48 -22.93
CA LYS A 161 -14.89 13.23 -24.32
C LYS A 161 -15.48 11.82 -24.50
N ASP A 162 -14.87 10.81 -23.91
CA ASP A 162 -15.33 9.43 -23.99
C ASP A 162 -16.66 9.29 -23.24
N MET A 163 -16.76 9.91 -22.05
CA MET A 163 -17.98 9.91 -21.26
C MET A 163 -19.14 10.59 -21.99
N LYS A 164 -18.92 11.78 -22.61
CA LYS A 164 -19.93 12.45 -23.44
C LYS A 164 -20.41 11.55 -24.57
N LYS A 165 -19.49 10.85 -25.23
CA LYS A 165 -19.84 9.90 -26.27
C LYS A 165 -20.65 8.74 -25.73
N LEU A 166 -20.30 8.20 -24.55
CA LEU A 166 -21.07 7.13 -23.90
C LEU A 166 -22.48 7.60 -23.55
N TYR A 167 -22.63 8.79 -22.95
CA TYR A 167 -23.93 9.38 -22.67
C TYR A 167 -24.78 9.57 -23.92
N SER A 168 -24.18 9.97 -25.06
CA SER A 168 -24.91 10.09 -26.31
C SER A 168 -25.43 8.77 -26.85
N PHE A 169 -24.80 7.64 -26.52
CA PHE A 169 -25.25 6.30 -26.91
C PHE A 169 -26.33 5.76 -25.98
N ILE A 170 -26.14 5.92 -24.65
CA ILE A 170 -27.03 5.32 -23.64
C ILE A 170 -28.28 6.19 -23.41
N GLN A 171 -28.14 7.52 -23.43
CA GLN A 171 -29.19 8.51 -23.09
C GLN A 171 -29.94 8.15 -21.79
N PRO A 172 -29.24 7.99 -20.66
CA PRO A 172 -29.88 7.56 -19.43
C PRO A 172 -30.81 8.61 -18.87
N GLU A 173 -31.91 8.21 -18.21
CA GLU A 173 -32.81 9.10 -17.50
C GLU A 173 -32.21 9.52 -16.15
N ILE A 174 -31.47 8.62 -15.50
CA ILE A 174 -30.87 8.82 -14.19
C ILE A 174 -29.36 8.53 -14.31
N ALA A 175 -28.52 9.41 -13.75
CA ALA A 175 -27.10 9.16 -13.56
C ALA A 175 -26.75 9.14 -12.08
N VAL A 176 -25.96 8.17 -11.67
CA VAL A 176 -25.44 8.01 -10.30
C VAL A 176 -23.94 7.92 -10.35
N PRO A 177 -23.21 9.04 -10.21
CA PRO A 177 -21.76 9.02 -10.14
C PRO A 177 -21.26 8.22 -8.93
N VAL A 178 -20.34 7.29 -9.16
CA VAL A 178 -19.73 6.45 -8.12
C VAL A 178 -18.22 6.27 -8.36
N HIS A 179 -17.52 5.67 -7.43
CA HIS A 179 -16.11 5.33 -7.56
C HIS A 179 -15.19 6.55 -7.74
N GLY A 180 -15.35 7.53 -6.87
CA GLY A 180 -14.52 8.73 -6.88
C GLY A 180 -14.59 9.46 -5.55
N GLU A 181 -13.66 10.39 -5.35
CA GLU A 181 -13.76 11.37 -4.27
C GLU A 181 -14.88 12.38 -4.59
N THR A 182 -15.35 13.10 -3.59
CA THR A 182 -16.44 14.08 -3.73
C THR A 182 -16.23 15.00 -4.93
N ALA A 183 -15.03 15.54 -5.14
CA ALA A 183 -14.72 16.41 -6.28
C ALA A 183 -14.97 15.71 -7.63
N HIS A 184 -14.57 14.44 -7.76
CA HIS A 184 -14.80 13.66 -8.98
C HIS A 184 -16.28 13.40 -9.23
N LEU A 185 -17.05 13.13 -8.16
CA LEU A 185 -18.48 12.86 -8.26
C LEU A 185 -19.25 14.12 -8.70
N PHE A 186 -18.88 15.29 -8.18
CA PHE A 186 -19.48 16.57 -8.60
C PHE A 186 -19.17 16.90 -10.06
N GLU A 187 -17.91 16.78 -10.48
CA GLU A 187 -17.52 17.00 -11.88
C GLU A 187 -18.24 16.05 -12.84
N HIS A 188 -18.45 14.79 -12.43
CA HIS A 188 -19.22 13.83 -13.22
C HIS A 188 -20.71 14.17 -13.26
N ALA A 189 -21.27 14.61 -12.13
CA ALA A 189 -22.65 15.05 -12.07
C ALA A 189 -22.95 16.24 -13.00
N ASP A 190 -22.04 17.21 -13.04
CA ASP A 190 -22.19 18.36 -13.94
C ASP A 190 -22.04 17.94 -15.41
N LEU A 191 -21.10 17.05 -15.72
CA LEU A 191 -20.98 16.47 -17.05
C LEU A 191 -22.26 15.72 -17.49
N ALA A 192 -22.88 14.94 -16.58
CA ALA A 192 -24.12 14.24 -16.86
C ALA A 192 -25.27 15.22 -17.18
N LYS A 193 -25.40 16.31 -16.42
CA LYS A 193 -26.37 17.38 -16.70
C LYS A 193 -26.11 18.04 -18.07
N GLU A 194 -24.84 18.36 -18.38
CA GLU A 194 -24.45 18.88 -19.72
C GLU A 194 -24.85 17.93 -20.86
N CYS A 195 -24.85 16.61 -20.60
CA CYS A 195 -25.26 15.58 -21.55
C CYS A 195 -26.79 15.38 -21.62
N GLY A 196 -27.58 16.17 -20.88
CA GLY A 196 -29.03 16.14 -20.92
C GLY A 196 -29.68 15.07 -20.02
N VAL A 197 -28.96 14.51 -19.04
CA VAL A 197 -29.54 13.57 -18.09
C VAL A 197 -30.55 14.29 -17.20
N LYS A 198 -31.77 13.76 -17.12
CA LYS A 198 -32.91 14.40 -16.42
C LYS A 198 -32.68 14.48 -14.91
N GLN A 199 -32.19 13.38 -14.31
CA GLN A 199 -31.93 13.31 -12.88
C GLN A 199 -30.51 12.82 -12.61
N VAL A 200 -29.78 13.55 -11.75
CA VAL A 200 -28.43 13.17 -11.31
C VAL A 200 -28.43 13.04 -9.80
N CYS A 201 -28.14 11.84 -9.29
CA CYS A 201 -28.15 11.55 -7.87
C CYS A 201 -26.71 11.48 -7.35
N LEU A 202 -26.32 12.41 -6.50
CA LEU A 202 -25.08 12.32 -5.72
C LEU A 202 -25.37 11.61 -4.40
N ILE A 203 -24.70 10.50 -4.19
CA ILE A 203 -24.84 9.65 -3.02
C ILE A 203 -23.51 9.49 -2.30
N LYS A 204 -23.55 9.14 -1.03
CA LYS A 204 -22.40 8.78 -0.20
C LYS A 204 -22.44 7.29 0.15
N ASP A 205 -21.33 6.77 0.63
CA ASP A 205 -21.27 5.38 1.14
C ASP A 205 -22.31 5.17 2.24
N GLY A 206 -23.15 4.16 2.07
CA GLY A 206 -24.23 3.81 2.98
C GLY A 206 -25.62 4.26 2.53
N ASP A 207 -25.74 5.21 1.63
CA ASP A 207 -27.04 5.63 1.13
C ASP A 207 -27.73 4.49 0.36
N VAL A 208 -29.01 4.27 0.64
CA VAL A 208 -29.88 3.36 -0.10
C VAL A 208 -30.70 4.19 -1.09
N LEU A 209 -30.27 4.18 -2.35
CA LEU A 209 -30.96 4.91 -3.41
C LEU A 209 -31.99 4.01 -4.09
N ARG A 210 -33.26 4.42 -4.04
CA ARG A 210 -34.32 3.81 -4.86
C ARG A 210 -34.29 4.47 -6.25
N LEU A 211 -34.09 3.67 -7.29
CA LEU A 211 -34.06 4.15 -8.68
C LEU A 211 -35.44 4.17 -9.34
N ALA A 212 -36.32 3.26 -8.92
CA ALA A 212 -37.67 3.13 -9.47
C ALA A 212 -38.67 2.77 -8.36
N PRO A 213 -39.96 3.18 -8.46
CA PRO A 213 -40.48 4.13 -9.45
C PRO A 213 -39.89 5.53 -9.29
N GLU A 214 -39.90 6.31 -10.37
CA GLU A 214 -39.43 7.70 -10.35
C GLU A 214 -40.25 8.60 -9.41
N PRO A 215 -39.61 9.67 -8.88
CA PRO A 215 -38.21 10.06 -9.01
C PRO A 215 -37.27 9.19 -8.16
N ALA A 216 -35.99 9.09 -8.59
CA ALA A 216 -34.98 8.41 -7.77
C ALA A 216 -34.71 9.22 -6.49
N GLU A 217 -34.71 8.56 -5.33
CA GLU A 217 -34.49 9.21 -4.03
C GLU A 217 -33.76 8.31 -3.04
N VAL A 218 -33.03 8.91 -2.10
CA VAL A 218 -32.42 8.20 -0.97
C VAL A 218 -33.52 7.83 0.02
N VAL A 219 -33.78 6.53 0.18
CA VAL A 219 -34.88 5.99 1.02
C VAL A 219 -34.38 5.41 2.34
N GLY A 220 -33.08 5.34 2.56
CA GLY A 220 -32.50 4.80 3.78
C GLY A 220 -30.99 4.90 3.80
N GLU A 221 -30.42 4.39 4.89
CA GLU A 221 -28.97 4.33 5.10
C GLU A 221 -28.58 2.98 5.72
N VAL A 222 -27.48 2.39 5.29
CA VAL A 222 -26.86 1.22 5.90
C VAL A 222 -25.56 1.60 6.56
N LYS A 223 -25.19 0.90 7.63
CA LYS A 223 -23.95 1.15 8.35
C LYS A 223 -22.75 0.86 7.45
N THR A 224 -21.91 1.86 7.27
CA THR A 224 -20.64 1.77 6.56
C THR A 224 -19.46 2.03 7.48
N GLY A 225 -18.26 1.85 6.99
CA GLY A 225 -17.02 2.15 7.71
C GLY A 225 -15.85 1.34 7.18
N VAL A 226 -14.65 1.74 7.61
CA VAL A 226 -13.42 1.06 7.22
C VAL A 226 -13.03 0.08 8.30
N MET A 227 -12.84 -1.18 7.90
CA MET A 227 -12.37 -2.25 8.76
C MET A 227 -10.93 -2.61 8.40
N ALA A 228 -10.10 -2.85 9.39
CA ALA A 228 -8.73 -3.31 9.23
C ALA A 228 -8.63 -4.83 9.47
N ILE A 229 -7.83 -5.50 8.65
CA ILE A 229 -7.43 -6.89 8.91
C ILE A 229 -6.24 -6.86 9.86
N ASP A 230 -6.44 -7.35 11.07
CA ASP A 230 -5.43 -7.45 12.11
C ASP A 230 -5.12 -8.93 12.40
N GLY A 231 -4.13 -9.48 11.74
CA GLY A 231 -3.84 -10.90 11.78
C GLY A 231 -5.00 -11.73 11.22
N LYS A 232 -5.70 -12.47 12.10
CA LYS A 232 -6.88 -13.26 11.75
C LYS A 232 -8.22 -12.56 12.09
N LYS A 233 -8.17 -11.34 12.60
CA LYS A 233 -9.36 -10.59 13.05
C LYS A 233 -9.64 -9.42 12.12
N ILE A 234 -10.92 -9.11 11.97
CA ILE A 234 -11.39 -7.88 11.31
C ILE A 234 -11.85 -6.94 12.41
N ILE A 235 -11.23 -5.77 12.51
CA ILE A 235 -11.51 -4.77 13.56
C ILE A 235 -11.73 -3.39 12.96
N PRO A 236 -12.51 -2.51 13.60
CA PRO A 236 -12.67 -1.13 13.15
C PRO A 236 -11.31 -0.39 13.12
N VAL A 237 -11.06 0.40 12.06
CA VAL A 237 -9.81 1.19 11.93
C VAL A 237 -9.59 2.14 13.10
N ASN A 238 -10.67 2.63 13.71
CA ASN A 238 -10.64 3.50 14.88
C ASN A 238 -10.62 2.74 16.22
N SER A 239 -10.34 1.42 16.21
CA SER A 239 -10.25 0.62 17.45
C SER A 239 -9.13 1.10 18.36
N GLY A 240 -9.31 0.89 19.68
CA GLY A 240 -8.31 1.22 20.69
C GLY A 240 -6.97 0.55 20.44
N VAL A 241 -6.98 -0.70 20.00
CA VAL A 241 -5.76 -1.48 19.69
C VAL A 241 -4.93 -0.83 18.58
N LEU A 242 -5.56 -0.40 17.48
CA LEU A 242 -4.83 0.24 16.37
C LEU A 242 -4.33 1.64 16.76
N ARG A 243 -5.09 2.39 17.56
CA ARG A 243 -4.62 3.67 18.10
C ARG A 243 -3.42 3.50 19.02
N GLN A 244 -3.43 2.48 19.89
CA GLN A 244 -2.30 2.17 20.76
C GLN A 244 -1.06 1.81 19.96
N ARG A 245 -1.16 0.95 18.96
CA ARG A 245 -0.02 0.59 18.09
C ARG A 245 0.58 1.80 17.37
N ARG A 246 -0.24 2.71 16.85
CA ARG A 246 0.26 3.95 16.23
C ARG A 246 1.05 4.79 17.24
N ARG A 247 0.52 4.97 18.44
CA ARG A 247 1.23 5.68 19.51
C ARG A 247 2.54 4.99 19.89
N MET A 248 2.56 3.67 19.98
CA MET A 248 3.79 2.92 20.27
C MET A 248 4.86 3.09 19.18
N ILE A 249 4.46 3.25 17.90
CA ILE A 249 5.40 3.52 16.80
C ILE A 249 6.01 4.92 16.93
N GLU A 250 5.22 5.91 17.33
CA GLU A 250 5.64 7.31 17.41
C GLU A 250 6.40 7.61 18.71
N ASP A 251 5.85 7.19 19.85
CA ASP A 251 6.29 7.59 21.18
C ASP A 251 6.98 6.46 21.97
N GLY A 252 6.91 5.22 21.52
CA GLY A 252 7.41 4.06 22.24
C GLY A 252 6.49 3.63 23.41
N SER A 253 6.98 2.68 24.20
CA SER A 253 6.29 2.20 25.40
C SER A 253 7.26 1.94 26.54
N VAL A 254 6.81 2.15 27.76
CA VAL A 254 7.53 1.80 28.99
C VAL A 254 6.63 0.96 29.88
N VAL A 255 7.15 -0.18 30.33
CA VAL A 255 6.55 -0.96 31.42
C VAL A 255 7.38 -0.73 32.69
N ALA A 256 6.73 -0.31 33.76
CA ALA A 256 7.36 -0.12 35.06
C ALA A 256 6.80 -1.13 36.07
N THR A 257 7.65 -1.90 36.73
CA THR A 257 7.28 -2.78 37.82
C THR A 257 7.77 -2.18 39.13
N VAL A 258 6.83 -1.88 40.03
CA VAL A 258 7.11 -1.29 41.35
C VAL A 258 6.61 -2.20 42.43
N VAL A 259 7.46 -2.51 43.43
CA VAL A 259 7.12 -3.33 44.58
C VAL A 259 6.95 -2.43 45.80
N LEU A 260 5.81 -2.55 46.50
CA LEU A 260 5.50 -1.81 47.70
C LEU A 260 5.29 -2.75 48.91
N ASP A 261 5.69 -2.30 50.10
CA ASP A 261 5.28 -2.93 51.32
C ASP A 261 3.80 -2.64 51.66
N LYS A 262 3.30 -3.23 52.73
CA LYS A 262 1.93 -3.00 53.25
C LYS A 262 1.63 -1.55 53.64
N ASN A 263 2.66 -0.72 53.86
CA ASN A 263 2.52 0.70 54.19
C ASN A 263 2.65 1.61 52.95
N GLY A 264 2.87 1.03 51.76
CA GLY A 264 3.04 1.76 50.51
C GLY A 264 4.45 2.33 50.31
N THR A 265 5.47 1.77 51.00
CA THR A 265 6.87 2.14 50.82
C THR A 265 7.47 1.32 49.65
N VAL A 266 8.22 1.97 48.78
CA VAL A 266 8.88 1.29 47.64
C VAL A 266 10.00 0.38 48.16
N LEU A 267 9.94 -0.89 47.79
CA LEU A 267 10.95 -1.89 48.14
C LEU A 267 11.92 -2.11 46.96
N GLY A 268 13.19 -1.91 47.21
CA GLY A 268 14.25 -2.11 46.20
C GLY A 268 14.26 -1.03 45.12
N GLN A 269 14.54 -1.46 43.88
CA GLN A 269 14.55 -0.61 42.70
C GLN A 269 13.40 -0.99 41.79
N ALA A 270 12.72 -0.01 41.20
CA ALA A 270 11.74 -0.26 40.15
C ALA A 270 12.43 -0.85 38.90
N GLN A 271 11.77 -1.81 38.28
CA GLN A 271 12.28 -2.41 37.05
C GLN A 271 11.53 -1.85 35.85
N PHE A 272 12.29 -1.59 34.77
CA PHE A 272 11.74 -0.98 33.55
C PHE A 272 12.05 -1.82 32.32
N SER A 273 11.09 -1.78 31.39
CA SER A 273 11.29 -2.22 30.02
C SER A 273 10.78 -1.13 29.08
N ALA A 274 11.64 -0.60 28.21
CA ALA A 274 11.35 0.53 27.32
C ALA A 274 11.61 0.18 25.86
N VAL A 275 10.97 -0.87 25.37
CA VAL A 275 11.16 -1.41 24.02
C VAL A 275 10.82 -0.36 22.97
N GLY A 276 11.78 -0.13 22.06
CA GLY A 276 11.66 0.84 20.97
C GLY A 276 11.79 2.31 21.39
N LEU A 277 12.26 2.56 22.64
CA LEU A 277 12.44 3.90 23.19
C LEU A 277 13.85 4.13 23.74
N MET A 278 14.38 3.17 24.52
CA MET A 278 15.66 3.26 25.20
C MET A 278 16.37 1.91 25.19
N GLU A 279 17.71 1.93 25.25
CA GLU A 279 18.53 0.73 25.43
C GLU A 279 18.45 0.23 26.88
N GLN A 280 18.79 -1.06 27.12
CA GLN A 280 18.63 -1.69 28.42
C GLN A 280 19.45 -1.05 29.56
N ASP A 281 20.60 -0.47 29.22
CA ASP A 281 21.53 0.16 30.19
C ASP A 281 21.39 1.69 30.24
N SER A 282 20.26 2.21 29.79
CA SER A 282 20.02 3.65 29.72
C SER A 282 19.96 4.30 31.10
N PRO A 283 20.69 5.44 31.32
CA PRO A 283 20.74 6.12 32.61
C PRO A 283 19.38 6.68 33.06
N GLU A 284 18.44 6.84 32.13
CA GLU A 284 17.08 7.29 32.42
C GLU A 284 16.31 6.30 33.32
N PHE A 285 16.66 5.02 33.33
CA PHE A 285 16.03 4.06 34.23
C PHE A 285 16.33 4.39 35.71
N ALA A 286 17.55 4.79 36.03
CA ALA A 286 17.91 5.25 37.36
C ALA A 286 17.16 6.55 37.72
N GLN A 287 17.06 7.48 36.77
CA GLN A 287 16.32 8.74 36.97
C GLN A 287 14.81 8.50 37.19
N MET A 288 14.21 7.52 36.49
CA MET A 288 12.82 7.13 36.71
C MET A 288 12.63 6.53 38.10
N ASP A 289 13.53 5.64 38.54
CA ASP A 289 13.47 5.03 39.89
C ASP A 289 13.55 6.08 40.99
N GLU A 290 14.51 7.02 40.90
CA GLU A 290 14.66 8.14 41.83
C GLU A 290 13.42 9.04 41.84
N ALA A 291 12.88 9.37 40.67
CA ALA A 291 11.69 10.19 40.54
C ALA A 291 10.45 9.52 41.16
N ILE A 292 10.30 8.20 40.99
CA ILE A 292 9.23 7.42 41.61
C ILE A 292 9.39 7.42 43.14
N LYS A 293 10.59 7.11 43.68
CA LYS A 293 10.85 7.11 45.10
C LYS A 293 10.55 8.46 45.75
N ALA A 294 11.08 9.55 45.15
CA ALA A 294 10.84 10.90 45.64
C ALA A 294 9.36 11.31 45.60
N ALA A 295 8.60 10.85 44.62
CA ALA A 295 7.18 11.12 44.50
C ALA A 295 6.38 10.33 45.59
N MET A 296 6.75 9.08 45.78
CA MET A 296 6.12 8.21 46.80
C MET A 296 6.41 8.71 48.21
N GLU A 297 7.62 9.20 48.51
CA GLU A 297 7.95 9.79 49.82
C GLU A 297 7.13 11.04 50.15
N LYS A 298 6.83 11.86 49.12
CA LYS A 298 6.00 13.06 49.29
C LYS A 298 4.51 12.79 49.34
N MET A 299 4.08 11.60 48.99
CA MET A 299 2.67 11.21 48.94
C MET A 299 2.12 10.96 50.40
N PRO A 300 0.92 11.46 50.72
CA PRO A 300 0.28 11.15 52.02
C PRO A 300 0.13 9.64 52.25
N PRO A 301 0.29 9.14 53.48
CA PRO A 301 0.22 7.71 53.76
C PRO A 301 -1.05 7.02 53.27
N GLU A 302 -2.20 7.67 53.40
CA GLU A 302 -3.48 7.15 52.90
C GLU A 302 -3.50 6.98 51.38
N ALA A 303 -2.90 7.93 50.62
CA ALA A 303 -2.83 7.87 49.19
C ALA A 303 -1.86 6.78 48.67
N ARG A 304 -0.83 6.41 49.44
CA ARG A 304 0.06 5.29 49.14
C ARG A 304 -0.62 3.92 49.15
N LEU A 305 -1.77 3.82 49.85
CA LEU A 305 -2.56 2.61 49.95
C LEU A 305 -3.56 2.48 48.78
N ASP A 306 -3.81 3.55 48.04
CA ASP A 306 -4.68 3.54 46.84
C ASP A 306 -3.88 3.21 45.59
N ASP A 307 -4.09 2.00 45.06
CA ASP A 307 -3.36 1.49 43.86
C ASP A 307 -3.50 2.39 42.65
N LYS A 308 -4.66 2.99 42.45
CA LYS A 308 -4.91 3.87 41.32
C LYS A 308 -4.06 5.14 41.40
N THR A 309 -4.03 5.77 42.54
CA THR A 309 -3.23 6.98 42.80
C THR A 309 -1.75 6.69 42.66
N VAL A 310 -1.27 5.56 43.16
CA VAL A 310 0.12 5.11 43.01
C VAL A 310 0.46 4.88 41.52
N VAL A 311 -0.35 4.11 40.81
CA VAL A 311 -0.15 3.83 39.38
C VAL A 311 -0.12 5.12 38.54
N ASP A 312 -1.03 6.05 38.79
CA ASP A 312 -1.08 7.33 38.07
C ASP A 312 0.15 8.20 38.41
N THR A 313 0.64 8.19 39.63
CA THR A 313 1.86 8.87 40.04
C THR A 313 3.08 8.27 39.36
N VAL A 314 3.26 6.96 39.36
CA VAL A 314 4.34 6.27 38.67
C VAL A 314 4.32 6.58 37.17
N LYS A 315 3.14 6.52 36.54
CA LYS A 315 2.99 6.92 35.11
C LYS A 315 3.43 8.35 34.85
N SER A 316 3.10 9.26 35.75
CA SER A 316 3.48 10.67 35.65
C SER A 316 4.99 10.87 35.74
N CYS A 317 5.65 10.21 36.73
CA CYS A 317 7.10 10.26 36.90
C CYS A 317 7.83 9.74 35.68
N VAL A 318 7.45 8.56 35.18
CA VAL A 318 8.05 7.97 33.98
C VAL A 318 7.91 8.89 32.77
N ARG A 319 6.69 9.39 32.50
CA ARG A 319 6.44 10.31 31.38
C ARG A 319 7.25 11.59 31.46
N LYS A 320 7.43 12.13 32.67
CA LYS A 320 8.20 13.35 32.88
C LYS A 320 9.67 13.12 32.51
N VAL A 321 10.29 12.07 33.03
CA VAL A 321 11.68 11.74 32.74
C VAL A 321 11.90 11.51 31.25
N VAL A 322 11.03 10.73 30.60
CA VAL A 322 11.12 10.47 29.15
C VAL A 322 10.91 11.73 28.33
N MET A 323 9.98 12.61 28.74
CA MET A 323 9.76 13.88 28.04
C MET A 323 11.01 14.79 28.15
N GLU A 324 11.63 14.84 29.32
CA GLU A 324 12.82 15.68 29.56
C GLU A 324 14.04 15.15 28.82
N SER A 325 14.22 13.82 28.70
CA SER A 325 15.38 13.22 28.05
C SER A 325 15.27 13.13 26.52
N CYS A 326 14.15 12.71 25.98
CA CYS A 326 13.99 12.47 24.54
C CYS A 326 12.76 13.11 23.87
N GLY A 327 12.02 13.96 24.59
CA GLY A 327 10.90 14.74 24.04
C GLY A 327 9.69 13.90 23.61
N ARG A 328 9.57 12.65 24.09
CA ARG A 328 8.50 11.71 23.72
C ARG A 328 7.51 11.49 24.86
N ARG A 329 6.27 11.09 24.53
CA ARG A 329 5.21 10.76 25.49
C ARG A 329 4.80 9.30 25.39
N PRO A 330 5.61 8.37 25.95
CA PRO A 330 5.38 6.94 25.78
C PRO A 330 4.06 6.49 26.38
N MET A 331 3.60 5.36 25.87
CA MET A 331 2.60 4.59 26.58
C MET A 331 3.27 3.96 27.80
N VAL A 332 2.75 4.26 28.99
CA VAL A 332 3.28 3.71 30.25
C VAL A 332 2.27 2.74 30.83
N ASP A 333 2.72 1.51 31.07
CA ASP A 333 2.01 0.51 31.85
C ASP A 333 2.75 0.26 33.16
N VAL A 334 2.00 0.02 34.25
CA VAL A 334 2.57 -0.12 35.59
C VAL A 334 2.08 -1.41 36.20
N HIS A 335 3.02 -2.28 36.52
CA HIS A 335 2.80 -3.45 37.35
C HIS A 335 3.10 -3.08 38.79
N LEU A 336 2.06 -2.96 39.61
CA LEU A 336 2.17 -2.69 41.02
C LEU A 336 2.05 -4.01 41.80
N VAL A 337 3.07 -4.32 42.61
CA VAL A 337 3.11 -5.52 43.44
C VAL A 337 3.15 -5.08 44.92
N ARG A 338 2.24 -5.61 45.74
CA ARG A 338 2.25 -5.40 47.22
C ARG A 338 2.68 -6.67 47.91
N VAL A 339 3.56 -6.55 48.90
CA VAL A 339 4.11 -7.66 49.73
C VAL A 339 4.00 -7.36 51.23
#